data_125fee78daee60cfd8109651492fb574
#
_entry.id   125fee78daee60cfd8109651492fb574
#
_cell.length_a   1.000
_cell.length_b   1.000
_cell.length_c   1.000
_cell.angle_alpha   90.00
_cell.angle_beta   90.00
_cell.angle_gamma   90.00
#
_symmetry.space_group_name_H-M   'P 1'
#
loop_
_entity.id
_entity.type
_entity.pdbx_description
1 polymer ?
#
loop_
_entity_poly.entity_id
_entity_poly.type
_entity_poly.pdbx_seq_one_letter_code
_entity_poly.pdbx_strand_id
1 'polypeptide(L)'
;PVFGVCYGMQTMAMQLGGHVEGSNEREFGYAQVEVLTDSALIRGIEDSLTTDGKPLLDVWMSHGDKVTAIPSDFVTVASTETCPFAIMANEEKRFYGVQFHPEVTHTRQGLRMLERFVIDICQCEALWTPAKIIDDAIERIRAQVGDDKVILGLSVGVDSSVTAMLLHRAIGKNLTCVFVDNGLLRLNEAQQVMDMFGDHFGLNIIHVEGESRFLSELAGENDPEAKRKIIGRVFVEIFDEEALKLEDVKWLAQGTIYPDVIESAASATGKAHVIKSHHNVGGLPKEMKMGLVEPLRELFKDEVRKIGLELGLPYNMLYRHPFPGPGLGVRVLGEVKKEYCDLLRRADAIFI
;
A
#
# COMPACT_ATOMS: atom_id res chain seq x y z
N PRO A 1 25.75 0.51 -11.46
CA PRO A 1 25.75 0.03 -10.08
C PRO A 1 24.77 -1.13 -9.89
N VAL A 2 25.10 -2.05 -8.98
CA VAL A 2 24.23 -3.17 -8.60
C VAL A 2 24.24 -3.31 -7.07
N PHE A 3 23.08 -3.51 -6.48
CA PHE A 3 22.94 -3.78 -5.05
C PHE A 3 22.20 -5.09 -4.82
N GLY A 4 22.91 -6.07 -4.30
CA GLY A 4 22.40 -7.41 -3.99
C GLY A 4 22.04 -7.52 -2.50
N VAL A 5 20.77 -7.82 -2.20
CA VAL A 5 20.28 -8.02 -0.82
C VAL A 5 20.04 -9.50 -0.59
N CYS A 6 20.60 -10.07 0.47
CA CYS A 6 20.46 -11.46 0.90
C CYS A 6 20.70 -12.45 -0.26
N TYR A 7 19.67 -13.04 -0.82
CA TYR A 7 19.76 -13.92 -1.99
C TYR A 7 20.40 -13.22 -3.21
N GLY A 8 20.17 -11.92 -3.38
CA GLY A 8 20.81 -11.12 -4.43
C GLY A 8 22.33 -11.02 -4.28
N MET A 9 22.83 -10.87 -3.05
CA MET A 9 24.26 -10.94 -2.75
C MET A 9 24.85 -12.33 -3.04
N GLN A 10 24.16 -13.38 -2.63
CA GLN A 10 24.57 -14.76 -2.87
C GLN A 10 24.65 -15.07 -4.38
N THR A 11 23.62 -14.66 -5.12
CA THR A 11 23.59 -14.79 -6.59
C THR A 11 24.75 -14.02 -7.25
N MET A 12 25.02 -12.79 -6.80
CA MET A 12 26.14 -11.97 -7.28
C MET A 12 27.48 -12.68 -7.00
N ALA A 13 27.70 -13.19 -5.80
CA ALA A 13 28.90 -13.92 -5.45
C ALA A 13 29.10 -15.14 -6.36
N MET A 14 28.08 -15.98 -6.51
CA MET A 14 28.13 -17.18 -7.35
C MET A 14 28.44 -16.86 -8.82
N GLN A 15 27.76 -15.87 -9.39
CA GLN A 15 27.94 -15.54 -10.83
C GLN A 15 29.29 -14.91 -11.13
N LEU A 16 29.94 -14.29 -10.17
CA LEU A 16 31.21 -13.60 -10.34
C LEU A 16 32.42 -14.41 -9.85
N GLY A 17 32.23 -15.69 -9.51
CA GLY A 17 33.31 -16.62 -9.18
C GLY A 17 33.59 -16.77 -7.67
N GLY A 18 32.68 -16.29 -6.83
CA GLY A 18 32.65 -16.62 -5.39
C GLY A 18 31.97 -17.95 -5.11
N HIS A 19 31.71 -18.23 -3.85
CA HIS A 19 31.13 -19.50 -3.39
C HIS A 19 30.07 -19.27 -2.31
N VAL A 20 28.97 -20.05 -2.37
CA VAL A 20 27.86 -20.01 -1.41
C VAL A 20 27.62 -21.42 -0.91
N GLU A 21 27.46 -21.58 0.39
CA GLU A 21 27.19 -22.89 1.02
C GLU A 21 25.94 -22.78 1.89
N GLY A 22 25.18 -23.87 1.94
CA GLY A 22 24.16 -24.09 2.94
C GLY A 22 24.76 -24.18 4.34
N SER A 23 24.27 -23.38 5.27
CA SER A 23 24.75 -23.41 6.66
C SER A 23 23.79 -24.19 7.55
N ASN A 24 24.35 -25.02 8.44
CA ASN A 24 23.58 -25.60 9.55
C ASN A 24 23.28 -24.57 10.65
N GLU A 25 24.00 -23.45 10.64
CA GLU A 25 23.77 -22.30 11.50
C GLU A 25 22.95 -21.27 10.73
N ARG A 26 21.65 -21.21 11.05
CA ARG A 26 20.72 -20.26 10.47
C ARG A 26 20.70 -18.99 11.30
N GLU A 27 20.82 -17.84 10.64
CA GLU A 27 20.73 -16.54 11.31
C GLU A 27 19.38 -15.90 11.02
N PHE A 28 18.55 -15.77 12.07
CA PHE A 28 17.27 -15.08 12.02
C PHE A 28 17.17 -14.09 13.17
N GLY A 29 16.92 -12.82 12.84
CA GLY A 29 16.72 -11.78 13.83
C GLY A 29 17.84 -10.75 13.87
N TYR A 30 17.93 -10.10 15.02
CA TYR A 30 18.92 -9.04 15.28
C TYR A 30 20.35 -9.56 15.28
N ALA A 31 21.23 -8.82 14.61
CA ALA A 31 22.68 -9.04 14.63
C ALA A 31 23.41 -7.69 14.62
N GLN A 32 24.62 -7.66 15.19
CA GLN A 32 25.56 -6.56 15.05
C GLN A 32 26.62 -6.92 14.03
N VAL A 33 26.81 -6.06 13.05
CA VAL A 33 27.80 -6.21 11.99
C VAL A 33 28.93 -5.23 12.22
N GLU A 34 30.19 -5.74 12.35
CA GLU A 34 31.39 -4.91 12.49
C GLU A 34 31.89 -4.47 11.12
N VAL A 35 32.09 -3.17 10.95
CA VAL A 35 32.67 -2.60 9.73
C VAL A 35 34.17 -2.74 9.75
N LEU A 36 34.72 -3.40 8.73
CA LEU A 36 36.15 -3.71 8.60
C LEU A 36 36.87 -2.79 7.61
N THR A 37 36.17 -2.35 6.56
CA THR A 37 36.75 -1.59 5.46
C THR A 37 35.79 -0.47 5.06
N ASP A 38 36.34 0.70 4.72
CA ASP A 38 35.57 1.83 4.20
C ASP A 38 34.92 1.46 2.85
N SER A 39 33.67 1.85 2.67
CA SER A 39 32.91 1.65 1.44
C SER A 39 31.97 2.81 1.18
N ALA A 40 31.82 3.17 -0.09
CA ALA A 40 30.90 4.22 -0.48
C ALA A 40 29.47 3.97 0.02
N LEU A 41 29.05 2.70 0.13
CA LEU A 41 27.71 2.34 0.59
C LEU A 41 27.43 2.73 2.04
N ILE A 42 28.42 2.59 2.93
CA ILE A 42 28.22 2.72 4.38
C ILE A 42 29.08 3.80 5.06
N ARG A 43 29.84 4.55 4.31
CA ARG A 43 30.73 5.61 4.87
C ARG A 43 29.97 6.58 5.77
N GLY A 44 30.37 6.67 7.06
CA GLY A 44 29.72 7.52 8.05
C GLY A 44 28.29 7.09 8.43
N ILE A 45 27.98 5.80 8.22
CA ILE A 45 26.75 5.15 8.67
C ILE A 45 27.13 4.14 9.76
N GLU A 46 26.66 4.38 10.98
CA GLU A 46 26.91 3.56 12.16
C GLU A 46 25.78 3.71 13.18
N ASP A 47 25.55 2.69 13.99
CA ASP A 47 24.63 2.73 15.12
C ASP A 47 25.38 2.90 16.44
N SER A 48 26.56 2.31 16.54
CA SER A 48 27.44 2.37 17.71
C SER A 48 28.89 2.09 17.31
N LEU A 49 29.77 2.12 18.29
CA LEU A 49 31.18 1.79 18.11
C LEU A 49 31.56 0.64 19.04
N THR A 50 32.50 -0.19 18.60
CA THR A 50 33.20 -1.17 19.46
C THR A 50 34.07 -0.45 20.49
N THR A 51 34.60 -1.17 21.46
CA THR A 51 35.51 -0.62 22.48
C THR A 51 36.82 -0.07 21.90
N ASP A 52 37.23 -0.56 20.75
CA ASP A 52 38.40 -0.11 19.98
C ASP A 52 38.04 0.88 18.85
N GLY A 53 36.80 1.37 18.84
CA GLY A 53 36.36 2.49 18.00
C GLY A 53 35.96 2.12 16.59
N LYS A 54 35.70 0.83 16.27
CA LYS A 54 35.21 0.42 14.96
C LYS A 54 33.69 0.58 14.88
N PRO A 55 33.14 1.00 13.71
CA PRO A 55 31.71 1.16 13.52
C PRO A 55 30.96 -0.19 13.58
N LEU A 56 29.79 -0.16 14.24
CA LEU A 56 28.83 -1.24 14.32
C LEU A 56 27.51 -0.82 13.70
N LEU A 57 26.87 -1.78 13.01
CA LEU A 57 25.54 -1.62 12.43
C LEU A 57 24.58 -2.63 13.06
N ASP A 58 23.43 -2.15 13.52
CA ASP A 58 22.34 -2.98 14.02
C ASP A 58 21.46 -3.39 12.83
N VAL A 59 21.45 -4.68 12.50
CA VAL A 59 20.82 -5.21 11.30
C VAL A 59 19.90 -6.38 11.60
N TRP A 60 19.04 -6.71 10.61
CA TRP A 60 18.18 -7.88 10.67
C TRP A 60 18.62 -8.94 9.68
N MET A 61 19.03 -10.09 10.20
CA MET A 61 19.42 -11.27 9.42
C MET A 61 18.21 -12.17 9.17
N SER A 62 18.14 -12.80 7.99
CA SER A 62 17.13 -13.80 7.66
C SER A 62 17.67 -14.75 6.58
N HIS A 63 18.64 -15.60 6.93
CA HIS A 63 19.25 -16.50 5.96
C HIS A 63 19.68 -17.85 6.57
N GLY A 64 19.65 -18.90 5.72
CA GLY A 64 20.21 -20.21 6.01
C GLY A 64 21.49 -20.50 5.24
N ASP A 65 21.63 -19.90 4.06
CA ASP A 65 22.81 -20.00 3.21
C ASP A 65 23.65 -18.73 3.36
N LYS A 66 24.97 -18.87 3.21
CA LYS A 66 25.91 -17.75 3.32
C LYS A 66 27.00 -17.82 2.25
N VAL A 67 27.52 -16.65 1.90
CA VAL A 67 28.72 -16.54 1.08
C VAL A 67 29.92 -17.04 1.90
N THR A 68 30.67 -18.01 1.38
CA THR A 68 31.89 -18.57 2.01
C THR A 68 33.17 -18.15 1.29
N ALA A 69 33.04 -17.63 0.05
CA ALA A 69 34.14 -16.97 -0.65
C ALA A 69 33.57 -15.85 -1.55
N ILE A 70 34.12 -14.66 -1.43
CA ILE A 70 33.77 -13.53 -2.30
C ILE A 70 34.56 -13.62 -3.62
N PRO A 71 34.06 -13.00 -4.73
CA PRO A 71 34.84 -12.91 -5.96
C PRO A 71 36.17 -12.17 -5.72
N SER A 72 37.20 -12.51 -6.50
CA SER A 72 38.59 -12.04 -6.28
C SER A 72 38.79 -10.52 -6.36
N ASP A 73 37.88 -9.82 -7.02
CA ASP A 73 37.90 -8.37 -7.19
C ASP A 73 36.94 -7.64 -6.23
N PHE A 74 36.39 -8.36 -5.24
CA PHE A 74 35.60 -7.80 -4.15
C PHE A 74 36.41 -7.71 -2.86
N VAL A 75 35.99 -6.80 -1.99
CA VAL A 75 36.53 -6.65 -0.63
C VAL A 75 35.45 -6.96 0.39
N THR A 76 35.85 -7.51 1.54
CA THR A 76 34.98 -7.65 2.70
C THR A 76 34.87 -6.29 3.37
N VAL A 77 33.65 -5.76 3.40
CA VAL A 77 33.37 -4.47 4.02
C VAL A 77 32.95 -4.62 5.48
N ALA A 78 32.18 -5.64 5.79
CA ALA A 78 31.72 -5.90 7.16
C ALA A 78 31.46 -7.38 7.42
N SER A 79 31.52 -7.80 8.69
CA SER A 79 31.33 -9.20 9.12
C SER A 79 30.63 -9.32 10.46
N THR A 80 30.15 -10.53 10.76
CA THR A 80 29.81 -11.02 12.11
C THR A 80 30.65 -12.24 12.43
N GLU A 81 30.55 -12.78 13.66
CA GLU A 81 31.23 -14.05 14.02
C GLU A 81 30.77 -15.23 13.15
N THR A 82 29.50 -15.24 12.75
CA THR A 82 28.87 -16.35 12.02
C THR A 82 28.70 -16.07 10.52
N CYS A 83 28.76 -14.79 10.10
CA CYS A 83 28.71 -14.34 8.72
C CYS A 83 29.97 -13.55 8.34
N PRO A 84 31.02 -14.21 7.79
CA PRO A 84 32.29 -13.53 7.49
C PRO A 84 32.18 -12.46 6.40
N PHE A 85 31.16 -12.52 5.57
CA PHE A 85 30.90 -11.58 4.49
C PHE A 85 29.48 -10.99 4.64
N ALA A 86 29.26 -10.24 5.73
CA ALA A 86 27.96 -9.56 5.93
C ALA A 86 27.73 -8.43 4.92
N ILE A 87 28.83 -7.76 4.50
CA ILE A 87 28.83 -6.80 3.39
C ILE A 87 30.06 -7.08 2.51
N MET A 88 29.89 -7.16 1.21
CA MET A 88 30.95 -7.19 0.21
C MET A 88 30.78 -6.07 -0.81
N ALA A 89 31.87 -5.53 -1.33
CA ALA A 89 31.83 -4.46 -2.32
C ALA A 89 32.94 -4.59 -3.38
N ASN A 90 32.62 -4.14 -4.59
CA ASN A 90 33.56 -3.78 -5.63
C ASN A 90 33.31 -2.32 -6.00
N GLU A 91 34.12 -1.39 -5.47
CA GLU A 91 33.91 0.05 -5.63
C GLU A 91 34.09 0.49 -7.08
N GLU A 92 34.99 -0.12 -7.83
CA GLU A 92 35.25 0.21 -9.24
C GLU A 92 34.03 -0.08 -10.11
N LYS A 93 33.44 -1.26 -9.94
CA LYS A 93 32.23 -1.68 -10.65
C LYS A 93 30.96 -1.08 -10.05
N ARG A 94 31.05 -0.50 -8.86
CA ARG A 94 29.91 -0.06 -8.04
C ARG A 94 28.91 -1.19 -7.78
N PHE A 95 29.45 -2.36 -7.38
CA PHE A 95 28.68 -3.54 -7.01
C PHE A 95 28.77 -3.75 -5.50
N TYR A 96 27.62 -3.86 -4.85
CA TYR A 96 27.49 -3.99 -3.40
C TYR A 96 26.59 -5.15 -3.06
N GLY A 97 26.97 -5.95 -2.07
CA GLY A 97 26.16 -7.04 -1.56
C GLY A 97 26.05 -6.98 -0.06
N VAL A 98 24.83 -7.13 0.47
CA VAL A 98 24.56 -7.24 1.91
C VAL A 98 23.81 -8.54 2.20
N GLN A 99 24.19 -9.25 3.27
CA GLN A 99 23.53 -10.50 3.66
C GLN A 99 22.25 -10.24 4.46
N PHE A 100 22.17 -9.13 5.16
CA PHE A 100 21.01 -8.68 5.94
C PHE A 100 19.98 -7.93 5.06
N HIS A 101 18.86 -7.56 5.66
CA HIS A 101 17.75 -6.88 5.00
C HIS A 101 17.71 -5.38 5.35
N PRO A 102 18.22 -4.49 4.50
CA PRO A 102 18.19 -3.04 4.74
C PRO A 102 16.79 -2.43 4.60
N GLU A 103 15.87 -3.13 3.94
CA GLU A 103 14.50 -2.66 3.69
C GLU A 103 13.57 -2.81 4.90
N VAL A 104 13.94 -3.61 5.90
CA VAL A 104 13.11 -3.81 7.09
C VAL A 104 13.41 -2.77 8.17
N THR A 105 12.39 -2.41 8.95
CA THR A 105 12.50 -1.40 10.02
C THR A 105 13.49 -1.76 11.14
N HIS A 106 13.81 -3.03 11.30
CA HIS A 106 14.76 -3.54 12.29
C HIS A 106 16.23 -3.29 11.92
N THR A 107 16.55 -3.04 10.66
CA THR A 107 17.85 -2.55 10.22
C THR A 107 17.82 -1.02 10.31
N ARG A 108 18.33 -0.47 11.43
CA ARG A 108 18.14 0.94 11.81
C ARG A 108 18.64 1.92 10.75
N GLN A 109 19.79 1.65 10.14
CA GLN A 109 20.38 2.50 9.11
C GLN A 109 20.04 2.06 7.68
N GLY A 110 19.12 1.10 7.52
CA GLY A 110 18.80 0.50 6.23
C GLY A 110 18.32 1.53 5.19
N LEU A 111 17.44 2.45 5.60
CA LEU A 111 16.98 3.53 4.72
C LEU A 111 18.13 4.40 4.23
N ARG A 112 19.08 4.78 5.10
CA ARG A 112 20.25 5.58 4.70
C ARG A 112 21.17 4.84 3.72
N MET A 113 21.30 3.53 3.85
CA MET A 113 22.06 2.71 2.88
C MET A 113 21.35 2.69 1.51
N LEU A 114 20.03 2.50 1.50
CA LEU A 114 19.23 2.52 0.26
C LEU A 114 19.26 3.89 -0.41
N GLU A 115 19.07 4.97 0.35
CA GLU A 115 19.18 6.35 -0.14
C GLU A 115 20.55 6.62 -0.74
N ARG A 116 21.64 6.23 -0.04
CA ARG A 116 23.00 6.39 -0.52
C ARG A 116 23.24 5.62 -1.82
N PHE A 117 22.76 4.39 -1.90
CA PHE A 117 22.91 3.61 -3.13
C PHE A 117 22.17 4.28 -4.29
N VAL A 118 20.92 4.69 -4.10
CA VAL A 118 20.10 5.27 -5.18
C VAL A 118 20.57 6.68 -5.55
N ILE A 119 20.77 7.55 -4.56
CA ILE A 119 21.05 8.96 -4.81
C ILE A 119 22.54 9.19 -5.09
N ASP A 120 23.42 8.72 -4.19
CA ASP A 120 24.85 9.06 -4.29
C ASP A 120 25.60 8.16 -5.26
N ILE A 121 25.35 6.83 -5.22
CA ILE A 121 26.09 5.86 -6.04
C ILE A 121 25.48 5.73 -7.43
N CYS A 122 24.16 5.60 -7.56
CA CYS A 122 23.48 5.55 -8.87
C CYS A 122 23.29 6.92 -9.49
N GLN A 123 23.37 8.01 -8.71
CA GLN A 123 23.13 9.40 -9.13
C GLN A 123 21.71 9.58 -9.71
N CYS A 124 20.72 8.88 -9.12
CA CYS A 124 19.34 9.07 -9.49
C CYS A 124 18.81 10.38 -8.90
N GLU A 125 17.97 11.07 -9.67
CA GLU A 125 17.24 12.23 -9.16
C GLU A 125 16.06 11.81 -8.28
N ALA A 126 15.82 12.55 -7.18
CA ALA A 126 14.72 12.29 -6.26
C ALA A 126 13.40 12.89 -6.79
N LEU A 127 12.90 12.40 -7.93
CA LEU A 127 11.70 12.92 -8.60
C LEU A 127 10.39 12.37 -8.03
N TRP A 128 10.44 11.28 -7.26
CA TRP A 128 9.25 10.63 -6.68
C TRP A 128 8.82 11.34 -5.40
N THR A 129 8.29 12.55 -5.56
CA THR A 129 7.76 13.38 -4.46
C THR A 129 6.24 13.43 -4.50
N PRO A 130 5.54 13.63 -3.35
CA PRO A 130 4.08 13.72 -3.34
C PRO A 130 3.51 14.74 -4.35
N ALA A 131 4.09 15.92 -4.42
CA ALA A 131 3.66 16.96 -5.36
C ALA A 131 3.82 16.49 -6.83
N LYS A 132 4.98 15.92 -7.18
CA LYS A 132 5.23 15.43 -8.54
C LYS A 132 4.32 14.26 -8.91
N ILE A 133 4.08 13.33 -7.97
CA ILE A 133 3.14 12.21 -8.16
C ILE A 133 1.73 12.75 -8.46
N ILE A 134 1.29 13.79 -7.74
CA ILE A 134 -0.01 14.44 -7.97
C ILE A 134 -0.08 15.05 -9.37
N ASP A 135 0.93 15.83 -9.76
CA ASP A 135 0.97 16.48 -11.07
C ASP A 135 0.93 15.44 -12.20
N ASP A 136 1.77 14.42 -12.14
CA ASP A 136 1.82 13.33 -13.10
C ASP A 136 0.50 12.54 -13.17
N ALA A 137 -0.15 12.30 -12.02
CA ALA A 137 -1.45 11.65 -11.96
C ALA A 137 -2.54 12.51 -12.62
N ILE A 138 -2.56 13.82 -12.36
CA ILE A 138 -3.51 14.76 -12.97
C ILE A 138 -3.33 14.80 -14.50
N GLU A 139 -2.09 14.86 -14.98
CA GLU A 139 -1.80 14.84 -16.43
C GLU A 139 -2.28 13.52 -17.06
N ARG A 140 -1.99 12.38 -16.45
CA ARG A 140 -2.45 11.05 -16.93
C ARG A 140 -3.99 10.96 -16.96
N ILE A 141 -4.66 11.41 -15.91
CA ILE A 141 -6.12 11.40 -15.85
C ILE A 141 -6.70 12.25 -16.99
N ARG A 142 -6.19 13.48 -17.17
CA ARG A 142 -6.66 14.38 -18.25
C ARG A 142 -6.42 13.80 -19.64
N ALA A 143 -5.27 13.20 -19.86
CA ALA A 143 -4.95 12.56 -21.14
C ALA A 143 -5.84 11.34 -21.42
N GLN A 144 -6.21 10.57 -20.39
CA GLN A 144 -7.02 9.36 -20.50
C GLN A 144 -8.51 9.68 -20.67
N VAL A 145 -9.03 10.61 -19.88
CA VAL A 145 -10.47 10.87 -19.75
C VAL A 145 -10.94 11.99 -20.70
N GLY A 146 -10.09 12.99 -20.95
CA GLY A 146 -10.47 14.18 -21.71
C GLY A 146 -11.66 14.91 -21.06
N ASP A 147 -12.68 15.21 -21.86
CA ASP A 147 -13.90 15.89 -21.44
C ASP A 147 -15.04 14.92 -21.01
N ASP A 148 -14.77 13.63 -20.96
CA ASP A 148 -15.76 12.62 -20.60
C ASP A 148 -16.09 12.67 -19.09
N LYS A 149 -17.28 12.12 -18.74
CA LYS A 149 -17.72 12.00 -17.36
C LYS A 149 -17.21 10.72 -16.70
N VAL A 150 -16.84 10.85 -15.43
CA VAL A 150 -16.32 9.77 -14.58
C VAL A 150 -17.24 9.58 -13.38
N ILE A 151 -17.53 8.33 -13.03
CA ILE A 151 -18.20 7.96 -11.79
C ILE A 151 -17.22 7.27 -10.84
N LEU A 152 -17.33 7.56 -9.54
CA LEU A 152 -16.53 6.98 -8.47
C LEU A 152 -17.42 6.53 -7.32
N GLY A 153 -17.29 5.28 -6.88
CA GLY A 153 -17.83 4.87 -5.58
C GLY A 153 -16.98 5.46 -4.45
N LEU A 154 -17.52 6.48 -3.79
CA LEU A 154 -16.84 7.11 -2.65
C LEU A 154 -17.15 6.30 -1.40
N SER A 155 -16.15 5.65 -0.85
CA SER A 155 -16.21 5.05 0.48
C SER A 155 -15.53 6.00 1.48
N VAL A 156 -15.64 5.68 2.77
CA VAL A 156 -14.88 6.41 3.79
C VAL A 156 -13.40 5.98 3.84
N GLY A 157 -12.99 5.12 2.91
CA GLY A 157 -11.62 4.61 2.81
C GLY A 157 -10.63 5.65 2.28
N VAL A 158 -9.38 5.58 2.74
CA VAL A 158 -8.30 6.49 2.32
C VAL A 158 -8.13 6.50 0.80
N ASP A 159 -8.16 5.32 0.17
CA ASP A 159 -7.87 5.18 -1.26
C ASP A 159 -8.93 5.86 -2.13
N SER A 160 -10.21 5.61 -1.85
CA SER A 160 -11.32 6.27 -2.56
C SER A 160 -11.33 7.78 -2.33
N SER A 161 -10.97 8.23 -1.13
CA SER A 161 -10.89 9.65 -0.78
C SER A 161 -9.78 10.36 -1.56
N VAL A 162 -8.59 9.77 -1.63
CA VAL A 162 -7.46 10.32 -2.39
C VAL A 162 -7.74 10.27 -3.90
N THR A 163 -8.35 9.18 -4.38
CA THR A 163 -8.81 9.07 -5.78
C THR A 163 -9.81 10.17 -6.13
N ALA A 164 -10.80 10.43 -5.27
CA ALA A 164 -11.77 11.50 -5.46
C ALA A 164 -11.11 12.89 -5.60
N MET A 165 -10.13 13.18 -4.73
CA MET A 165 -9.41 14.44 -4.76
C MET A 165 -8.55 14.62 -6.00
N LEU A 166 -7.84 13.57 -6.45
CA LEU A 166 -7.05 13.58 -7.68
C LEU A 166 -7.96 13.84 -8.90
N LEU A 167 -9.04 13.08 -9.00
CA LEU A 167 -10.02 13.26 -10.08
C LEU A 167 -10.65 14.63 -10.05
N HIS A 168 -11.06 15.11 -8.88
CA HIS A 168 -11.64 16.45 -8.74
C HIS A 168 -10.68 17.56 -9.21
N ARG A 169 -9.40 17.47 -8.86
CA ARG A 169 -8.36 18.40 -9.38
C ARG A 169 -8.11 18.26 -10.87
N ALA A 170 -8.23 17.05 -11.42
CA ALA A 170 -7.97 16.78 -12.82
C ALA A 170 -9.12 17.24 -13.73
N ILE A 171 -10.37 16.86 -13.42
CA ILE A 171 -11.54 16.95 -14.30
C ILE A 171 -12.72 17.72 -13.69
N GLY A 172 -12.61 18.16 -12.44
CA GLY A 172 -13.62 19.04 -11.79
C GLY A 172 -15.03 18.47 -11.83
N LYS A 173 -15.95 19.20 -12.47
CA LYS A 173 -17.38 18.86 -12.54
C LYS A 173 -17.72 17.60 -13.32
N ASN A 174 -16.78 17.07 -14.10
CA ASN A 174 -16.97 15.82 -14.83
C ASN A 174 -16.87 14.59 -13.93
N LEU A 175 -16.47 14.76 -12.65
CA LEU A 175 -16.51 13.72 -11.64
C LEU A 175 -17.87 13.73 -10.91
N THR A 176 -18.50 12.57 -10.84
CA THR A 176 -19.63 12.30 -9.94
C THR A 176 -19.25 11.18 -8.97
N CYS A 177 -19.36 11.46 -7.68
CA CYS A 177 -19.13 10.49 -6.62
C CYS A 177 -20.47 9.92 -6.14
N VAL A 178 -20.57 8.61 -5.97
CA VAL A 178 -21.72 7.94 -5.34
C VAL A 178 -21.29 7.47 -3.95
N PHE A 179 -21.91 8.03 -2.94
CA PHE A 179 -21.71 7.65 -1.55
C PHE A 179 -22.93 6.91 -1.01
N VAL A 180 -22.76 5.67 -0.58
CA VAL A 180 -23.84 4.84 -0.08
C VAL A 180 -23.73 4.71 1.43
N ASP A 181 -24.69 5.31 2.16
CA ASP A 181 -24.85 5.06 3.60
C ASP A 181 -25.59 3.74 3.80
N ASN A 182 -24.84 2.70 4.09
CA ASN A 182 -25.37 1.35 4.27
C ASN A 182 -25.90 1.07 5.68
N GLY A 183 -25.93 2.07 6.56
CA GLY A 183 -26.32 1.87 7.95
C GLY A 183 -25.32 1.10 8.82
N LEU A 184 -24.14 0.74 8.26
CA LEU A 184 -23.09 -0.03 8.94
C LEU A 184 -21.81 0.78 9.18
N LEU A 185 -21.88 2.09 8.93
CA LEU A 185 -20.78 3.04 9.12
C LEU A 185 -20.56 3.36 10.61
N ARG A 186 -19.40 3.96 10.92
CA ARG A 186 -19.12 4.52 12.26
C ARG A 186 -20.02 5.70 12.61
N LEU A 187 -19.98 6.09 13.86
CA LEU A 187 -20.77 7.21 14.36
C LEU A 187 -20.48 8.51 13.58
N ASN A 188 -21.53 9.13 13.05
CA ASN A 188 -21.48 10.38 12.28
C ASN A 188 -20.61 10.33 11.02
N GLU A 189 -20.19 9.17 10.57
CA GLU A 189 -19.24 9.02 9.46
C GLU A 189 -19.85 9.48 8.12
N ALA A 190 -21.13 9.18 7.87
CA ALA A 190 -21.84 9.65 6.68
C ALA A 190 -21.88 11.19 6.62
N GLN A 191 -22.23 11.84 7.73
CA GLN A 191 -22.25 13.30 7.81
C GLN A 191 -20.87 13.91 7.58
N GLN A 192 -19.83 13.32 8.19
CA GLN A 192 -18.44 13.78 8.01
C GLN A 192 -17.98 13.71 6.54
N VAL A 193 -18.40 12.67 5.81
CA VAL A 193 -18.11 12.57 4.37
C VAL A 193 -18.79 13.66 3.59
N MET A 194 -20.08 13.93 3.85
CA MET A 194 -20.84 14.95 3.14
C MET A 194 -20.29 16.35 3.43
N ASP A 195 -20.04 16.69 4.70
CA ASP A 195 -19.45 17.97 5.11
C ASP A 195 -18.09 18.20 4.47
N MET A 196 -17.25 17.17 4.44
CA MET A 196 -15.88 17.29 3.92
C MET A 196 -15.86 17.37 2.39
N PHE A 197 -16.40 16.35 1.73
CA PHE A 197 -16.27 16.26 0.28
C PHE A 197 -17.29 17.10 -0.46
N GLY A 198 -18.54 17.18 0.04
CA GLY A 198 -19.59 18.01 -0.54
C GLY A 198 -19.39 19.48 -0.23
N ASP A 199 -19.40 19.85 1.04
CA ASP A 199 -19.42 21.27 1.44
C ASP A 199 -18.03 21.91 1.38
N HIS A 200 -16.99 21.24 1.91
CA HIS A 200 -15.66 21.83 1.98
C HIS A 200 -14.90 21.78 0.65
N PHE A 201 -14.85 20.59 0.01
CA PHE A 201 -14.13 20.42 -1.26
C PHE A 201 -14.99 20.67 -2.50
N GLY A 202 -16.31 20.70 -2.37
CA GLY A 202 -17.25 21.01 -3.47
C GLY A 202 -17.34 19.89 -4.52
N LEU A 203 -17.19 18.63 -4.14
CA LEU A 203 -17.39 17.49 -5.01
C LEU A 203 -18.88 17.29 -5.31
N ASN A 204 -19.19 16.85 -6.52
CA ASN A 204 -20.54 16.43 -6.86
C ASN A 204 -20.79 15.02 -6.30
N ILE A 205 -21.61 14.91 -5.23
CA ILE A 205 -21.88 13.66 -4.52
C ILE A 205 -23.37 13.31 -4.59
N ILE A 206 -23.65 12.10 -5.06
CA ILE A 206 -24.94 11.45 -4.92
C ILE A 206 -24.90 10.66 -3.61
N HIS A 207 -25.65 11.14 -2.61
CA HIS A 207 -25.79 10.44 -1.32
C HIS A 207 -27.01 9.51 -1.41
N VAL A 208 -26.77 8.21 -1.17
CA VAL A 208 -27.81 7.18 -1.20
C VAL A 208 -28.02 6.62 0.21
N GLU A 209 -29.23 6.80 0.75
CA GLU A 209 -29.64 6.20 2.02
C GLU A 209 -30.02 4.73 1.80
N GLY A 210 -29.11 3.82 2.07
CA GLY A 210 -29.26 2.40 1.83
C GLY A 210 -29.56 1.54 3.07
N GLU A 211 -29.55 2.11 4.29
CA GLU A 211 -29.65 1.37 5.57
C GLU A 211 -30.78 0.31 5.56
N SER A 212 -31.98 0.68 5.14
CA SER A 212 -33.13 -0.23 5.16
C SER A 212 -32.95 -1.43 4.24
N ARG A 213 -32.36 -1.23 3.05
CA ARG A 213 -32.10 -2.28 2.07
C ARG A 213 -31.02 -3.25 2.59
N PHE A 214 -29.91 -2.72 3.11
CA PHE A 214 -28.84 -3.57 3.69
C PHE A 214 -29.33 -4.40 4.88
N LEU A 215 -30.06 -3.79 5.81
CA LEU A 215 -30.58 -4.51 6.97
C LEU A 215 -31.60 -5.58 6.57
N SER A 216 -32.46 -5.32 5.58
CA SER A 216 -33.41 -6.29 5.06
C SER A 216 -32.71 -7.51 4.43
N GLU A 217 -31.68 -7.28 3.62
CA GLU A 217 -30.92 -8.35 2.96
C GLU A 217 -30.03 -9.16 3.91
N LEU A 218 -29.64 -8.56 5.05
CA LEU A 218 -28.86 -9.20 6.12
C LEU A 218 -29.70 -9.92 7.15
N ALA A 219 -31.03 -9.84 7.06
CA ALA A 219 -31.92 -10.46 8.05
C ALA A 219 -31.71 -11.96 8.15
N GLY A 220 -31.52 -12.47 9.38
CA GLY A 220 -31.28 -13.88 9.67
C GLY A 220 -29.87 -14.39 9.34
N GLU A 221 -29.00 -13.59 8.71
CA GLU A 221 -27.65 -14.04 8.37
C GLU A 221 -26.67 -13.88 9.55
N ASN A 222 -25.99 -14.98 9.91
CA ASN A 222 -25.06 -15.03 11.03
C ASN A 222 -23.60 -15.22 10.60
N ASP A 223 -23.38 -15.83 9.42
CA ASP A 223 -22.04 -16.14 8.94
C ASP A 223 -21.32 -14.87 8.45
N PRO A 224 -20.12 -14.56 8.94
CA PRO A 224 -19.42 -13.33 8.59
C PRO A 224 -19.07 -13.24 7.10
N GLU A 225 -18.79 -14.36 6.44
CA GLU A 225 -18.44 -14.36 5.02
C GLU A 225 -19.68 -14.20 4.13
N ALA A 226 -20.81 -14.79 4.53
CA ALA A 226 -22.10 -14.57 3.88
C ALA A 226 -22.52 -13.11 4.00
N LYS A 227 -22.41 -12.49 5.19
CA LYS A 227 -22.66 -11.06 5.41
C LYS A 227 -21.81 -10.20 4.48
N ARG A 228 -20.52 -10.49 4.38
CA ARG A 228 -19.59 -9.75 3.49
C ARG A 228 -20.04 -9.80 2.05
N LYS A 229 -20.44 -10.97 1.56
CA LYS A 229 -20.95 -11.16 0.18
C LYS A 229 -22.26 -10.43 -0.07
N ILE A 230 -23.19 -10.46 0.89
CA ILE A 230 -24.45 -9.74 0.81
C ILE A 230 -24.20 -8.24 0.74
N ILE A 231 -23.38 -7.69 1.67
CA ILE A 231 -23.06 -6.26 1.70
C ILE A 231 -22.41 -5.84 0.39
N GLY A 232 -21.44 -6.60 -0.12
CA GLY A 232 -20.78 -6.31 -1.38
C GLY A 232 -21.76 -6.32 -2.56
N ARG A 233 -22.64 -7.31 -2.66
CA ARG A 233 -23.66 -7.42 -3.72
C ARG A 233 -24.62 -6.24 -3.69
N VAL A 234 -25.19 -5.94 -2.53
CA VAL A 234 -26.16 -4.82 -2.39
C VAL A 234 -25.52 -3.48 -2.71
N PHE A 235 -24.25 -3.30 -2.33
CA PHE A 235 -23.50 -2.08 -2.67
C PHE A 235 -23.37 -1.93 -4.20
N VAL A 236 -22.99 -3.00 -4.90
CA VAL A 236 -22.86 -2.99 -6.36
C VAL A 236 -24.20 -2.71 -7.03
N GLU A 237 -25.28 -3.36 -6.59
CA GLU A 237 -26.63 -3.14 -7.12
C GLU A 237 -27.04 -1.66 -7.00
N ILE A 238 -26.86 -1.05 -5.83
CA ILE A 238 -27.18 0.37 -5.61
C ILE A 238 -26.28 1.26 -6.48
N PHE A 239 -24.99 0.97 -6.56
CA PHE A 239 -24.08 1.73 -7.39
C PHE A 239 -24.46 1.68 -8.87
N ASP A 240 -24.83 0.52 -9.37
CA ASP A 240 -25.28 0.31 -10.75
C ASP A 240 -26.59 1.07 -11.03
N GLU A 241 -27.56 1.04 -10.09
CA GLU A 241 -28.79 1.80 -10.18
C GLU A 241 -28.54 3.30 -10.31
N GLU A 242 -27.60 3.85 -9.53
CA GLU A 242 -27.23 5.26 -9.61
C GLU A 242 -26.44 5.59 -10.88
N ALA A 243 -25.53 4.71 -11.27
CA ALA A 243 -24.76 4.88 -12.51
C ALA A 243 -25.65 4.91 -13.76
N LEU A 244 -26.71 4.09 -13.79
CA LEU A 244 -27.70 4.06 -14.89
C LEU A 244 -28.54 5.33 -15.02
N LYS A 245 -28.68 6.12 -13.94
CA LYS A 245 -29.38 7.41 -13.96
C LYS A 245 -28.56 8.54 -14.57
N LEU A 246 -27.23 8.32 -14.69
CA LEU A 246 -26.29 9.32 -15.20
C LEU A 246 -26.15 9.17 -16.72
N GLU A 247 -26.35 10.26 -17.44
CA GLU A 247 -26.15 10.30 -18.89
C GLU A 247 -24.66 10.54 -19.22
N ASP A 248 -24.16 9.87 -20.26
CA ASP A 248 -22.83 10.08 -20.85
C ASP A 248 -21.64 9.76 -19.93
N VAL A 249 -21.80 8.91 -18.91
CA VAL A 249 -20.68 8.41 -18.12
C VAL A 249 -19.93 7.33 -18.91
N LYS A 250 -18.64 7.55 -19.16
CA LYS A 250 -17.81 6.62 -19.93
C LYS A 250 -16.74 5.93 -19.10
N TRP A 251 -16.47 6.43 -17.89
CA TRP A 251 -15.36 5.97 -17.07
C TRP A 251 -15.81 5.64 -15.64
N LEU A 252 -15.34 4.49 -15.14
CA LEU A 252 -15.42 4.12 -13.74
C LEU A 252 -14.06 4.35 -13.09
N ALA A 253 -14.02 5.11 -12.01
CA ALA A 253 -12.80 5.27 -11.23
C ALA A 253 -12.73 4.29 -10.06
N GLN A 254 -11.55 3.76 -9.80
CA GLN A 254 -11.27 2.87 -8.67
C GLN A 254 -10.01 3.31 -7.92
N GLY A 255 -10.04 3.15 -6.60
CA GLY A 255 -8.91 3.40 -5.71
C GLY A 255 -7.99 2.18 -5.56
N THR A 256 -7.74 1.44 -6.63
CA THR A 256 -6.81 0.32 -6.66
C THR A 256 -5.40 0.81 -6.35
N ILE A 257 -4.70 0.16 -5.44
CA ILE A 257 -3.30 0.44 -5.08
C ILE A 257 -2.39 -0.72 -5.50
N TYR A 258 -1.07 -0.51 -5.50
CA TYR A 258 -0.12 -1.52 -5.97
C TYR A 258 -0.20 -2.88 -5.24
N PRO A 259 -0.39 -2.96 -3.90
CA PRO A 259 -0.65 -4.22 -3.22
C PRO A 259 -1.84 -5.01 -3.77
N ASP A 260 -2.93 -4.34 -4.17
CA ASP A 260 -4.10 -5.00 -4.76
C ASP A 260 -3.76 -5.65 -6.12
N VAL A 261 -2.89 -5.00 -6.90
CA VAL A 261 -2.39 -5.53 -8.18
C VAL A 261 -1.57 -6.80 -7.97
N ILE A 262 -0.66 -6.80 -6.99
CA ILE A 262 0.18 -7.97 -6.66
C ILE A 262 -0.69 -9.15 -6.20
N GLU A 263 -1.64 -8.91 -5.29
CA GLU A 263 -2.55 -9.94 -4.79
C GLU A 263 -3.41 -10.55 -5.91
N SER A 264 -3.89 -9.70 -6.84
CA SER A 264 -4.67 -10.16 -8.00
C SER A 264 -3.84 -11.00 -8.97
N ALA A 265 -2.58 -10.66 -9.19
CA ALA A 265 -1.67 -11.43 -10.03
C ALA A 265 -1.34 -12.81 -9.42
N ALA A 266 -1.18 -12.89 -8.10
CA ALA A 266 -0.94 -14.14 -7.38
C ALA A 266 -2.14 -15.11 -7.47
N SER A 267 -3.36 -14.59 -7.48
CA SER A 267 -4.58 -15.39 -7.64
C SER A 267 -4.72 -16.01 -9.04
N ALA A 268 -4.26 -15.34 -10.07
CA ALA A 268 -4.26 -15.83 -11.46
C ALA A 268 -3.32 -17.03 -11.67
N THR A 269 -2.30 -17.21 -10.83
CA THR A 269 -1.36 -18.35 -10.89
C THR A 269 -1.83 -19.59 -10.14
N GLY A 270 -3.02 -19.57 -9.52
CA GLY A 270 -3.65 -20.73 -8.88
C GLY A 270 -3.03 -21.20 -7.56
N LYS A 271 -2.09 -20.45 -6.98
CA LYS A 271 -1.37 -20.79 -5.74
C LYS A 271 -1.82 -20.01 -4.50
N ALA A 272 -2.73 -19.06 -4.65
CA ALA A 272 -3.28 -18.30 -3.52
C ALA A 272 -4.82 -18.36 -3.54
N HIS A 273 -5.42 -18.54 -2.36
CA HIS A 273 -6.86 -18.35 -2.21
C HIS A 273 -7.21 -16.87 -2.45
N VAL A 274 -8.25 -16.63 -3.26
CA VAL A 274 -8.79 -15.27 -3.50
C VAL A 274 -9.32 -14.72 -2.16
N ILE A 275 -8.53 -13.87 -1.51
CA ILE A 275 -8.89 -13.27 -0.21
C ILE A 275 -9.70 -11.98 -0.39
N LYS A 276 -9.71 -11.37 -1.59
CA LYS A 276 -10.41 -10.10 -1.85
C LYS A 276 -11.38 -10.18 -3.02
N SER A 277 -12.63 -10.58 -2.72
CA SER A 277 -13.77 -10.43 -3.64
C SER A 277 -14.42 -9.02 -3.60
N HIS A 278 -13.97 -8.11 -2.74
CA HIS A 278 -14.65 -6.85 -2.43
C HIS A 278 -13.94 -5.58 -2.92
N HIS A 279 -12.76 -5.68 -3.54
CA HIS A 279 -12.15 -4.58 -4.28
C HIS A 279 -12.43 -4.61 -5.79
N ASN A 280 -12.92 -5.73 -6.29
CA ASN A 280 -13.45 -5.81 -7.64
C ASN A 280 -14.94 -5.44 -7.58
N VAL A 281 -15.27 -4.21 -7.95
CA VAL A 281 -16.59 -3.88 -8.49
C VAL A 281 -16.69 -4.59 -9.85
N GLY A 282 -16.52 -5.91 -9.83
CA GLY A 282 -16.54 -6.79 -10.99
C GLY A 282 -17.96 -7.17 -11.40
N GLY A 283 -18.94 -6.39 -10.99
CA GLY A 283 -20.34 -6.56 -11.27
C GLY A 283 -20.96 -5.45 -12.09
N LEU A 284 -20.16 -4.65 -12.81
CA LEU A 284 -20.76 -3.73 -13.79
C LEU A 284 -21.67 -4.53 -14.73
N PRO A 285 -22.91 -4.10 -14.99
CA PRO A 285 -23.76 -4.71 -15.96
C PRO A 285 -22.97 -4.91 -17.25
N LYS A 286 -23.03 -6.11 -17.85
CA LYS A 286 -22.34 -6.42 -19.11
C LYS A 286 -22.70 -5.42 -20.23
N GLU A 287 -23.73 -4.62 -20.02
CA GLU A 287 -24.24 -3.58 -20.90
C GLU A 287 -23.52 -2.24 -20.75
N MET A 288 -22.89 -1.95 -19.59
CA MET A 288 -22.10 -0.74 -19.38
C MET A 288 -20.62 -0.98 -19.73
N LYS A 289 -20.22 -0.64 -20.94
CA LYS A 289 -18.82 -0.66 -21.40
C LYS A 289 -18.08 0.60 -20.91
N MET A 290 -17.93 0.77 -19.60
CA MET A 290 -17.12 1.86 -19.07
C MET A 290 -15.63 1.51 -19.12
N GLY A 291 -14.79 2.51 -19.47
CA GLY A 291 -13.35 2.43 -19.26
C GLY A 291 -13.01 2.53 -17.77
N LEU A 292 -11.85 2.04 -17.37
CA LEU A 292 -11.39 2.06 -15.99
C LEU A 292 -10.30 3.14 -15.79
N VAL A 293 -10.42 3.93 -14.70
CA VAL A 293 -9.43 4.92 -14.28
C VAL A 293 -8.93 4.57 -12.88
N GLU A 294 -7.65 4.25 -12.76
CA GLU A 294 -7.01 3.80 -11.51
C GLU A 294 -5.79 4.67 -11.17
N PRO A 295 -5.98 5.87 -10.61
CA PRO A 295 -4.88 6.83 -10.43
C PRO A 295 -3.79 6.37 -9.44
N LEU A 296 -4.14 5.47 -8.50
CA LEU A 296 -3.27 5.03 -7.41
C LEU A 296 -2.61 3.67 -7.67
N ARG A 297 -2.80 3.08 -8.84
CA ARG A 297 -2.43 1.70 -9.16
C ARG A 297 -0.94 1.36 -8.93
N GLU A 298 -0.07 2.35 -9.02
CA GLU A 298 1.38 2.20 -8.89
C GLU A 298 1.90 2.58 -7.49
N LEU A 299 1.00 2.97 -6.56
CA LEU A 299 1.36 3.51 -5.26
C LEU A 299 1.14 2.52 -4.13
N PHE A 300 2.03 2.57 -3.13
CA PHE A 300 1.83 1.92 -1.86
C PHE A 300 0.96 2.76 -0.91
N LYS A 301 0.41 2.14 0.12
CA LYS A 301 -0.54 2.77 1.06
C LYS A 301 0.02 3.98 1.79
N ASP A 302 1.30 3.96 2.13
CA ASP A 302 1.97 5.08 2.79
C ASP A 302 2.19 6.27 1.83
N GLU A 303 2.46 6.01 0.54
CA GLU A 303 2.52 7.03 -0.50
C GLU A 303 1.15 7.66 -0.74
N VAL A 304 0.09 6.84 -0.80
CA VAL A 304 -1.29 7.34 -0.91
C VAL A 304 -1.64 8.28 0.24
N ARG A 305 -1.22 7.97 1.47
CA ARG A 305 -1.43 8.87 2.62
C ARG A 305 -0.66 10.17 2.48
N LYS A 306 0.59 10.13 2.02
CA LYS A 306 1.43 11.32 1.80
C LYS A 306 0.82 12.25 0.76
N ILE A 307 0.40 11.71 -0.38
CA ILE A 307 -0.29 12.52 -1.40
C ILE A 307 -1.66 13.01 -0.92
N GLY A 308 -2.36 12.25 -0.08
CA GLY A 308 -3.59 12.68 0.55
C GLY A 308 -3.42 13.93 1.42
N LEU A 309 -2.34 14.00 2.21
CA LEU A 309 -1.98 15.20 2.98
C LEU A 309 -1.71 16.40 2.07
N GLU A 310 -0.94 16.21 1.00
CA GLU A 310 -0.62 17.25 0.02
C GLU A 310 -1.86 17.73 -0.74
N LEU A 311 -2.86 16.86 -0.93
CA LEU A 311 -4.16 17.20 -1.49
C LEU A 311 -5.07 17.96 -0.51
N GLY A 312 -4.68 18.08 0.77
CA GLY A 312 -5.41 18.81 1.80
C GLY A 312 -6.38 17.96 2.61
N LEU A 313 -6.33 16.63 2.48
CA LEU A 313 -7.13 15.74 3.33
C LEU A 313 -6.62 15.77 4.77
N PRO A 314 -7.49 15.79 5.79
CA PRO A 314 -7.06 15.86 7.17
C PRO A 314 -6.34 14.61 7.64
N TYR A 315 -5.35 14.80 8.51
CA TYR A 315 -4.53 13.71 9.06
C TYR A 315 -5.35 12.59 9.71
N ASN A 316 -6.35 12.94 10.52
CA ASN A 316 -7.22 11.98 11.19
C ASN A 316 -8.06 11.11 10.24
N MET A 317 -8.30 11.56 9.02
CA MET A 317 -8.95 10.77 7.98
C MET A 317 -7.98 9.79 7.32
N LEU A 318 -6.77 10.25 7.02
CA LEU A 318 -5.74 9.45 6.32
C LEU A 318 -5.09 8.39 7.23
N TYR A 319 -4.96 8.68 8.53
CA TYR A 319 -4.33 7.81 9.52
C TYR A 319 -5.33 7.22 10.53
N ARG A 320 -6.61 7.21 10.15
CA ARG A 320 -7.68 6.61 10.96
C ARG A 320 -7.44 5.13 11.23
N HIS A 321 -7.99 4.62 12.31
CA HIS A 321 -8.01 3.20 12.59
C HIS A 321 -8.65 2.43 11.43
N PRO A 322 -8.06 1.29 11.01
CA PRO A 322 -8.61 0.45 9.96
C PRO A 322 -10.06 0.08 10.24
N PHE A 323 -10.89 0.21 9.21
CA PHE A 323 -12.29 -0.17 9.26
C PHE A 323 -12.62 -1.02 8.03
N PRO A 324 -13.18 -2.22 8.21
CA PRO A 324 -13.42 -3.12 7.09
C PRO A 324 -14.49 -2.55 6.15
N GLY A 325 -14.40 -2.85 4.85
CA GLY A 325 -15.40 -2.41 3.85
C GLY A 325 -16.85 -2.76 4.22
N PRO A 326 -17.15 -3.97 4.77
CA PRO A 326 -18.49 -4.32 5.25
C PRO A 326 -18.93 -3.56 6.53
N GLY A 327 -18.11 -2.69 7.06
CA GLY A 327 -18.43 -1.87 8.23
C GLY A 327 -18.70 -2.66 9.50
N LEU A 328 -19.67 -2.20 10.29
CA LEU A 328 -20.08 -2.85 11.53
C LEU A 328 -20.74 -4.21 11.31
N GLY A 329 -21.25 -4.50 10.11
CA GLY A 329 -21.98 -5.74 9.82
C GLY A 329 -21.19 -7.02 10.13
N VAL A 330 -19.87 -7.01 9.90
CA VAL A 330 -18.99 -8.16 10.20
C VAL A 330 -18.46 -8.14 11.64
N ARG A 331 -18.65 -7.03 12.37
CA ARG A 331 -18.31 -6.91 13.80
C ARG A 331 -19.46 -7.32 14.72
N VAL A 332 -20.69 -7.30 14.24
CA VAL A 332 -21.85 -7.81 14.96
C VAL A 332 -21.81 -9.32 14.97
N LEU A 333 -21.74 -9.95 16.14
CA LEU A 333 -21.88 -11.40 16.31
C LEU A 333 -23.37 -11.79 16.14
N GLY A 334 -23.63 -12.80 15.30
CA GLY A 334 -25.00 -13.21 14.97
C GLY A 334 -25.65 -12.26 13.96
N GLU A 335 -26.98 -12.20 13.98
CA GLU A 335 -27.80 -11.41 13.05
C GLU A 335 -27.52 -9.90 13.18
N VAL A 336 -27.44 -9.21 12.05
CA VAL A 336 -27.25 -7.76 12.01
C VAL A 336 -28.59 -7.06 12.21
N LYS A 337 -28.71 -6.29 13.30
CA LYS A 337 -29.87 -5.47 13.61
C LYS A 337 -29.47 -4.03 13.85
N LYS A 338 -30.37 -3.09 13.51
CA LYS A 338 -30.11 -1.65 13.70
C LYS A 338 -29.68 -1.32 15.12
N GLU A 339 -30.38 -1.85 16.12
CA GLU A 339 -30.10 -1.62 17.54
C GLU A 339 -28.69 -2.09 17.96
N TYR A 340 -28.19 -3.18 17.36
CA TYR A 340 -26.84 -3.69 17.62
C TYR A 340 -25.78 -2.81 16.92
N CYS A 341 -26.07 -2.35 15.71
CA CYS A 341 -25.20 -1.40 15.01
C CYS A 341 -25.12 -0.07 15.77
N ASP A 342 -26.23 0.46 16.26
CA ASP A 342 -26.28 1.70 17.03
C ASP A 342 -25.55 1.60 18.39
N LEU A 343 -25.64 0.45 19.05
CA LEU A 343 -24.86 0.15 20.24
C LEU A 343 -23.37 0.09 19.94
N LEU A 344 -23.01 -0.66 18.89
CA LEU A 344 -21.62 -0.88 18.49
C LEU A 344 -20.94 0.42 18.01
N ARG A 345 -21.66 1.32 17.32
CA ARG A 345 -21.18 2.67 16.95
C ARG A 345 -20.74 3.47 18.16
N ARG A 346 -21.56 3.45 19.23
CA ARG A 346 -21.24 4.18 20.47
C ARG A 346 -20.04 3.56 21.18
N ALA A 347 -19.96 2.24 21.21
CA ALA A 347 -18.82 1.54 21.79
C ALA A 347 -17.52 1.79 20.99
N ASP A 348 -17.56 1.69 19.66
CA ASP A 348 -16.43 1.96 18.76
C ASP A 348 -15.92 3.41 18.94
N ALA A 349 -16.83 4.39 19.08
CA ALA A 349 -16.46 5.79 19.27
C ALA A 349 -15.81 6.09 20.63
N ILE A 350 -16.03 5.24 21.65
CA ILE A 350 -15.35 5.33 22.95
C ILE A 350 -13.97 4.64 22.89
N PHE A 351 -13.90 3.55 22.13
CA PHE A 351 -12.68 2.72 22.06
C PHE A 351 -11.58 3.36 21.23
N ILE A 352 -11.93 4.05 20.14
CA ILE A 352 -10.99 4.75 19.22
C ILE A 352 -10.67 6.16 19.72
#